data_894488d0e09bffacf3df3fedfb912f71
#
_entry.id   894488d0e09bffacf3df3fedfb912f71
#
_cell.length_a   1.000
_cell.length_b   1.000
_cell.length_c   1.000
_cell.angle_alpha   90.00
_cell.angle_beta   90.00
_cell.angle_gamma   90.00
#
_symmetry.space_group_name_H-M   'P 1'
#
loop_
_entity.id
_entity.type
_entity.pdbx_description
1 polymer ?
#
loop_
_entity_poly.entity_id
_entity_poly.type
_entity_poly.pdbx_seq_one_letter_code
_entity_poly.pdbx_strand_id
1 'polypeptide(L)'
;MSPRVEARDVTVRGRLEHVSLAVSAGEVHALVGPNGSGKSTLLAVLAGDLSPDAGAVVIDGESWPRISARAAAQRRALLAQDTPLAFPFTVREVVGWGRLPWRGTDAAAQDDDVVAEVIDQHGLGDLLDRPVTALSGGERARVHLARVLAQRAPVLLLDEADAALDLAGQAHLDAAIRRRRDAGDAIVIVGHDLGRLAALADSATLLARGSAMAQGSASETLTAQALTRAYGVPVSMSATQGRHFFWSEG
;
A
#
# COMPACT_ATOMS: atom_id res chain seq x y z
N MET A 1 8.10 -11.43 16.94
CA MET A 1 6.65 -11.14 16.80
C MET A 1 6.18 -11.83 15.53
N SER A 2 4.98 -12.41 15.53
CA SER A 2 4.43 -13.03 14.31
C SER A 2 4.07 -11.97 13.29
N PRO A 3 4.31 -12.20 11.99
CA PRO A 3 3.94 -11.23 10.94
C PRO A 3 2.41 -11.06 10.86
N ARG A 4 1.95 -9.85 10.54
CA ARG A 4 0.54 -9.57 10.28
C ARG A 4 0.11 -10.00 8.88
N VAL A 5 0.99 -9.85 7.91
CA VAL A 5 0.78 -10.33 6.54
C VAL A 5 2.01 -11.07 6.06
N GLU A 6 1.79 -12.22 5.44
CA GLU A 6 2.86 -13.08 4.97
C GLU A 6 2.46 -13.76 3.66
N ALA A 7 3.33 -13.70 2.68
CA ALA A 7 3.30 -14.53 1.49
C ALA A 7 4.34 -15.65 1.68
N ARG A 8 3.94 -16.91 1.51
CA ARG A 8 4.77 -18.10 1.66
C ARG A 8 4.89 -18.80 0.34
N ASP A 9 6.07 -18.72 -0.28
CA ASP A 9 6.41 -19.44 -1.50
C ASP A 9 5.39 -19.25 -2.63
N VAL A 10 4.93 -18.01 -2.81
CA VAL A 10 3.85 -17.67 -3.74
C VAL A 10 4.33 -17.77 -5.17
N THR A 11 3.60 -18.54 -5.97
CA THR A 11 3.78 -18.65 -7.42
C THR A 11 2.49 -18.29 -8.13
N VAL A 12 2.58 -17.41 -9.13
CA VAL A 12 1.53 -17.07 -10.08
C VAL A 12 2.09 -17.26 -11.49
N ARG A 13 1.57 -18.22 -12.19
CA ARG A 13 2.11 -18.72 -13.47
C ARG A 13 2.36 -17.58 -14.46
N GLY A 14 3.60 -17.45 -14.91
CA GLY A 14 4.05 -16.41 -15.83
C GLY A 14 4.17 -15.00 -15.23
N ARG A 15 3.99 -14.83 -13.90
CA ARG A 15 4.04 -13.52 -13.24
C ARG A 15 4.89 -13.50 -11.97
N LEU A 16 4.79 -14.54 -11.12
CA LEU A 16 5.56 -14.66 -9.88
C LEU A 16 6.09 -16.08 -9.73
N GLU A 17 7.30 -16.22 -9.21
CA GLU A 17 7.97 -17.50 -9.01
C GLU A 17 8.63 -17.52 -7.62
N HIS A 18 8.11 -18.37 -6.74
CA HIS A 18 8.62 -18.64 -5.40
C HIS A 18 8.87 -17.39 -4.55
N VAL A 19 7.90 -16.43 -4.54
CA VAL A 19 8.06 -15.19 -3.79
C VAL A 19 7.55 -15.37 -2.37
N SER A 20 8.40 -15.03 -1.40
CA SER A 20 8.04 -14.98 0.02
C SER A 20 8.30 -13.57 0.56
N LEU A 21 7.42 -13.08 1.41
CA LEU A 21 7.63 -11.88 2.22
C LEU A 21 6.83 -11.96 3.52
N ALA A 22 7.28 -11.24 4.52
CA ALA A 22 6.58 -11.13 5.80
C ALA A 22 6.68 -9.69 6.30
N VAL A 23 5.56 -9.13 6.77
CA VAL A 23 5.50 -7.76 7.32
C VAL A 23 4.85 -7.81 8.69
N SER A 24 5.54 -7.24 9.66
CA SER A 24 5.14 -7.26 11.07
C SER A 24 4.21 -6.09 11.42
N ALA A 25 3.59 -6.15 12.58
CA ALA A 25 2.90 -4.99 13.16
C ALA A 25 3.86 -3.81 13.37
N GLY A 26 3.45 -2.61 12.98
CA GLY A 26 4.26 -1.40 13.10
C GLY A 26 5.42 -1.34 12.09
N GLU A 27 5.31 -2.03 10.96
CA GLU A 27 6.33 -2.08 9.91
C GLU A 27 5.79 -1.53 8.59
N VAL A 28 6.60 -0.71 7.91
CA VAL A 28 6.41 -0.30 6.52
C VAL A 28 7.35 -1.09 5.63
N HIS A 29 6.79 -1.87 4.72
CA HIS A 29 7.53 -2.69 3.75
C HIS A 29 7.40 -2.11 2.35
N ALA A 30 8.52 -1.76 1.72
CA ALA A 30 8.55 -1.29 0.34
C ALA A 30 8.67 -2.47 -0.65
N LEU A 31 7.75 -2.53 -1.60
CA LEU A 31 7.82 -3.47 -2.72
C LEU A 31 8.29 -2.72 -3.98
N VAL A 32 9.50 -2.98 -4.40
CA VAL A 32 10.23 -2.23 -5.42
C VAL A 32 10.62 -3.13 -6.59
N GLY A 33 10.81 -2.56 -7.76
CA GLY A 33 11.27 -3.26 -8.95
C GLY A 33 10.81 -2.61 -10.25
N PRO A 34 11.39 -2.99 -11.40
CA PRO A 34 11.00 -2.45 -12.70
C PRO A 34 9.54 -2.76 -13.06
N ASN A 35 9.02 -2.07 -14.08
CA ASN A 35 7.70 -2.37 -14.61
C ASN A 35 7.64 -3.81 -15.11
N GLY A 36 6.52 -4.50 -14.84
CA GLY A 36 6.35 -5.91 -15.18
C GLY A 36 7.09 -6.90 -14.26
N SER A 37 7.73 -6.45 -13.17
CA SER A 37 8.43 -7.35 -12.23
C SER A 37 7.52 -8.21 -11.36
N GLY A 38 6.19 -7.94 -11.33
CA GLY A 38 5.23 -8.70 -10.55
C GLY A 38 4.69 -7.99 -9.31
N LYS A 39 5.05 -6.72 -9.04
CA LYS A 39 4.63 -5.96 -7.84
C LYS A 39 3.11 -5.94 -7.64
N SER A 40 2.36 -5.46 -8.64
CA SER A 40 0.88 -5.39 -8.55
C SER A 40 0.24 -6.79 -8.50
N THR A 41 0.88 -7.80 -9.10
CA THR A 41 0.44 -9.20 -8.98
C THR A 41 0.61 -9.70 -7.54
N LEU A 42 1.77 -9.44 -6.90
CA LEU A 42 2.00 -9.83 -5.52
C LEU A 42 1.05 -9.07 -4.58
N LEU A 43 0.84 -7.77 -4.83
CA LEU A 43 -0.10 -6.97 -4.05
C LEU A 43 -1.54 -7.50 -4.17
N ALA A 44 -1.98 -7.89 -5.38
CA ALA A 44 -3.30 -8.52 -5.60
C ALA A 44 -3.42 -9.88 -4.88
N VAL A 45 -2.33 -10.65 -4.82
CA VAL A 45 -2.29 -11.91 -4.05
C VAL A 45 -2.39 -11.63 -2.56
N LEU A 46 -1.63 -10.66 -2.02
CA LEU A 46 -1.72 -10.22 -0.63
C LEU A 46 -3.11 -9.67 -0.29
N ALA A 47 -3.74 -8.99 -1.23
CA ALA A 47 -5.11 -8.50 -1.08
C ALA A 47 -6.16 -9.62 -1.11
N GLY A 48 -5.83 -10.81 -1.60
CA GLY A 48 -6.78 -11.90 -1.82
C GLY A 48 -7.66 -11.72 -3.05
N ASP A 49 -7.32 -10.76 -3.90
CA ASP A 49 -8.02 -10.49 -5.17
C ASP A 49 -7.55 -11.46 -6.27
N LEU A 50 -6.37 -12.06 -6.08
CA LEU A 50 -5.80 -13.09 -6.93
C LEU A 50 -5.34 -14.28 -6.10
N SER A 51 -5.83 -15.48 -6.44
CA SER A 51 -5.34 -16.73 -5.83
C SER A 51 -4.03 -17.15 -6.48
N PRO A 52 -2.98 -17.50 -5.70
CA PRO A 52 -1.75 -18.03 -6.26
C PRO A 52 -1.96 -19.46 -6.80
N ASP A 53 -1.17 -19.88 -7.79
CA ASP A 53 -1.13 -21.26 -8.28
C ASP A 53 -0.44 -22.20 -7.29
N ALA A 54 0.52 -21.69 -6.51
CA ALA A 54 1.17 -22.41 -5.41
C ALA A 54 1.56 -21.43 -4.30
N GLY A 55 1.81 -21.99 -3.11
CA GLY A 55 2.07 -21.18 -1.91
C GLY A 55 0.80 -20.74 -1.20
N ALA A 56 0.95 -19.79 -0.27
CA ALA A 56 -0.17 -19.30 0.51
C ALA A 56 0.07 -17.87 1.00
N VAL A 57 -1.03 -17.15 1.26
CA VAL A 57 -1.01 -15.88 2.01
C VAL A 57 -1.67 -16.08 3.36
N VAL A 58 -1.06 -15.52 4.38
CA VAL A 58 -1.56 -15.54 5.76
C VAL A 58 -1.71 -14.09 6.23
N ILE A 59 -2.87 -13.73 6.78
CA ILE A 59 -3.12 -12.44 7.42
C ILE A 59 -3.64 -12.69 8.84
N ASP A 60 -2.97 -12.11 9.83
CA ASP A 60 -3.26 -12.30 11.26
C ASP A 60 -3.42 -13.79 11.62
N GLY A 61 -2.54 -14.66 11.08
CA GLY A 61 -2.53 -16.11 11.34
C GLY A 61 -3.56 -16.92 10.55
N GLU A 62 -4.41 -16.30 9.75
CA GLU A 62 -5.40 -16.99 8.93
C GLU A 62 -5.02 -17.01 7.45
N SER A 63 -5.12 -18.16 6.80
CA SER A 63 -4.78 -18.34 5.38
C SER A 63 -5.93 -17.94 4.45
N TRP A 64 -5.61 -17.25 3.34
CA TRP A 64 -6.50 -17.17 2.18
C TRP A 64 -6.65 -18.56 1.52
N PRO A 65 -7.79 -18.93 0.99
CA PRO A 65 -9.08 -18.24 0.91
C PRO A 65 -10.08 -18.65 2.00
N ARG A 66 -9.62 -19.07 3.19
CA ARG A 66 -10.48 -19.63 4.24
C ARG A 66 -11.38 -18.62 4.93
N ILE A 67 -11.20 -17.33 4.68
CA ILE A 67 -11.99 -16.27 5.28
C ILE A 67 -12.95 -15.64 4.26
N SER A 68 -14.12 -15.18 4.73
CA SER A 68 -15.09 -14.50 3.87
C SER A 68 -14.55 -13.17 3.36
N ALA A 69 -15.07 -12.68 2.22
CA ALA A 69 -14.69 -11.37 1.67
C ALA A 69 -14.83 -10.24 2.69
N ARG A 70 -15.86 -10.27 3.55
CA ARG A 70 -16.06 -9.31 4.63
C ARG A 70 -14.96 -9.42 5.70
N ALA A 71 -14.67 -10.62 6.19
CA ALA A 71 -13.62 -10.84 7.16
C ALA A 71 -12.25 -10.45 6.61
N ALA A 72 -12.01 -10.66 5.32
CA ALA A 72 -10.85 -10.19 4.60
C ALA A 72 -10.76 -8.67 4.62
N ALA A 73 -11.84 -7.97 4.28
CA ALA A 73 -11.89 -6.51 4.28
C ALA A 73 -11.79 -5.90 5.69
N GLN A 74 -12.08 -6.63 6.75
CA GLN A 74 -11.80 -6.20 8.12
C GLN A 74 -10.31 -6.31 8.50
N ARG A 75 -9.55 -7.15 7.81
CA ARG A 75 -8.13 -7.39 8.10
C ARG A 75 -7.16 -6.62 7.20
N ARG A 76 -7.57 -6.33 5.97
CA ARG A 76 -6.74 -5.59 5.02
C ARG A 76 -7.53 -4.53 4.26
N ALA A 77 -6.90 -3.40 4.00
CA ALA A 77 -7.39 -2.34 3.12
C ALA A 77 -6.43 -2.17 1.95
N LEU A 78 -6.98 -1.98 0.74
CA LEU A 78 -6.22 -1.80 -0.49
C LEU A 78 -6.56 -0.45 -1.13
N LEU A 79 -5.53 0.37 -1.37
CA LEU A 79 -5.56 1.48 -2.31
C LEU A 79 -4.93 1.01 -3.61
N ALA A 80 -5.76 0.70 -4.60
CA ALA A 80 -5.30 0.31 -5.94
C ALA A 80 -4.92 1.56 -6.75
N GLN A 81 -4.02 1.39 -7.71
CA GLN A 81 -3.52 2.44 -8.61
C GLN A 81 -4.64 3.18 -9.34
N ASP A 82 -5.60 2.43 -9.90
CA ASP A 82 -6.79 2.97 -10.55
C ASP A 82 -8.06 2.61 -9.76
N THR A 83 -8.80 3.64 -9.36
CA THR A 83 -10.10 3.48 -8.71
C THR A 83 -11.13 4.39 -9.40
N PRO A 84 -11.50 4.11 -10.67
CA PRO A 84 -12.43 4.96 -11.40
C PRO A 84 -13.82 4.90 -10.77
N LEU A 85 -14.41 6.08 -10.55
CA LEU A 85 -15.81 6.23 -10.15
C LEU A 85 -16.59 6.83 -11.31
N ALA A 86 -17.49 6.03 -11.88
CA ALA A 86 -18.31 6.44 -13.03
C ALA A 86 -19.53 7.30 -12.61
N PHE A 87 -19.95 7.23 -11.35
CA PHE A 87 -21.12 7.93 -10.84
C PHE A 87 -20.72 9.09 -9.92
N PRO A 88 -21.52 10.16 -9.84
CA PRO A 88 -21.22 11.38 -9.10
C PRO A 88 -21.51 11.25 -7.60
N PHE A 89 -20.97 10.22 -6.95
CA PHE A 89 -21.06 10.10 -5.49
C PHE A 89 -20.34 11.24 -4.80
N THR A 90 -20.85 11.68 -3.68
CA THR A 90 -20.23 12.72 -2.86
C THR A 90 -18.96 12.21 -2.15
N VAL A 91 -18.08 13.11 -1.75
CA VAL A 91 -16.88 12.78 -0.96
C VAL A 91 -17.28 12.04 0.32
N ARG A 92 -18.30 12.51 1.03
CA ARG A 92 -18.82 11.88 2.25
C ARG A 92 -19.23 10.42 2.02
N GLU A 93 -19.97 10.14 0.95
CA GLU A 93 -20.39 8.79 0.60
C GLU A 93 -19.19 7.89 0.32
N VAL A 94 -18.24 8.37 -0.50
CA VAL A 94 -17.06 7.58 -0.88
C VAL A 94 -16.17 7.26 0.32
N VAL A 95 -15.92 8.23 1.21
CA VAL A 95 -15.16 7.97 2.45
C VAL A 95 -15.92 6.99 3.36
N GLY A 96 -17.25 7.15 3.48
CA GLY A 96 -18.11 6.26 4.25
C GLY A 96 -18.09 4.80 3.78
N TRP A 97 -17.80 4.53 2.50
CA TRP A 97 -17.64 3.15 2.01
C TRP A 97 -16.50 2.39 2.69
N GLY A 98 -15.52 3.08 3.24
CA GLY A 98 -14.49 2.45 4.05
C GLY A 98 -15.05 1.70 5.26
N ARG A 99 -16.24 2.09 5.74
CA ARG A 99 -16.90 1.46 6.89
C ARG A 99 -17.83 0.29 6.53
N LEU A 100 -18.03 0.00 5.25
CA LEU A 100 -18.90 -1.11 4.80
C LEU A 100 -18.55 -2.47 5.44
N PRO A 101 -17.28 -2.87 5.62
CA PRO A 101 -16.94 -4.13 6.26
C PRO A 101 -17.42 -4.26 7.71
N TRP A 102 -17.65 -3.14 8.39
CA TRP A 102 -18.01 -3.09 9.81
C TRP A 102 -19.52 -3.03 10.07
N ARG A 103 -20.36 -2.88 9.04
CA ARG A 103 -21.82 -2.84 9.19
C ARG A 103 -22.35 -4.03 9.96
N GLY A 104 -23.18 -3.77 10.99
CA GLY A 104 -23.79 -4.83 11.84
C GLY A 104 -22.79 -5.53 12.77
N THR A 105 -21.66 -4.90 13.05
CA THR A 105 -20.75 -5.25 14.16
C THR A 105 -20.78 -4.13 15.20
N ASP A 106 -20.26 -4.38 16.41
CA ASP A 106 -20.14 -3.34 17.45
C ASP A 106 -19.27 -2.15 16.99
N ALA A 107 -18.31 -2.38 16.11
CA ALA A 107 -17.47 -1.34 15.54
C ALA A 107 -18.23 -0.34 14.64
N ALA A 108 -19.43 -0.70 14.17
CA ALA A 108 -20.27 0.21 13.39
C ALA A 108 -20.80 1.40 14.21
N ALA A 109 -20.85 1.28 15.52
CA ALA A 109 -21.23 2.39 16.40
C ALA A 109 -20.28 3.60 16.31
N GLN A 110 -19.04 3.39 15.80
CA GLN A 110 -18.03 4.42 15.62
C GLN A 110 -17.92 4.93 14.18
N ASP A 111 -18.80 4.50 13.26
CA ASP A 111 -18.61 4.77 11.82
C ASP A 111 -18.63 6.28 11.53
N ASP A 112 -19.54 7.04 12.10
CA ASP A 112 -19.64 8.49 11.89
C ASP A 112 -18.41 9.22 12.44
N ASP A 113 -17.94 8.85 13.63
CA ASP A 113 -16.74 9.43 14.25
C ASP A 113 -15.49 9.13 13.44
N VAL A 114 -15.33 7.90 12.97
CA VAL A 114 -14.18 7.48 12.13
C VAL A 114 -14.19 8.23 10.81
N VAL A 115 -15.33 8.37 10.16
CA VAL A 115 -15.47 9.09 8.90
C VAL A 115 -15.16 10.58 9.10
N ALA A 116 -15.70 11.21 10.17
CA ALA A 116 -15.44 12.61 10.48
C ALA A 116 -13.95 12.86 10.77
N GLU A 117 -13.32 12.01 11.58
CA GLU A 117 -11.89 12.09 11.90
C GLU A 117 -11.02 12.02 10.65
N VAL A 118 -11.29 11.05 9.77
CA VAL A 118 -10.48 10.87 8.54
C VAL A 118 -10.69 12.02 7.56
N ILE A 119 -11.91 12.54 7.44
CA ILE A 119 -12.23 13.72 6.64
C ILE A 119 -11.42 14.93 7.12
N ASP A 120 -11.39 15.18 8.42
CA ASP A 120 -10.64 16.29 9.02
C ASP A 120 -9.13 16.10 8.79
N GLN A 121 -8.59 14.93 9.09
CA GLN A 121 -7.18 14.61 8.91
C GLN A 121 -6.69 14.78 7.48
N HIS A 122 -7.56 14.63 6.48
CA HIS A 122 -7.22 14.76 5.05
C HIS A 122 -7.67 16.08 4.41
N GLY A 123 -8.17 17.04 5.22
CA GLY A 123 -8.58 18.35 4.74
C GLY A 123 -9.67 18.28 3.66
N LEU A 124 -10.68 17.42 3.88
CA LEU A 124 -11.78 17.19 2.93
C LEU A 124 -13.07 17.90 3.32
N GLY A 125 -13.07 18.68 4.40
CA GLY A 125 -14.28 19.33 4.96
C GLY A 125 -15.05 20.16 3.94
N ASP A 126 -14.36 21.02 3.17
CA ASP A 126 -14.98 21.89 2.16
C ASP A 126 -15.45 21.15 0.89
N LEU A 127 -15.14 19.86 0.79
CA LEU A 127 -15.43 19.05 -0.39
C LEU A 127 -16.55 18.03 -0.17
N LEU A 128 -17.08 17.92 1.04
CA LEU A 128 -17.95 16.80 1.49
C LEU A 128 -19.13 16.51 0.58
N ASP A 129 -19.82 17.54 0.12
CA ASP A 129 -21.02 17.42 -0.69
C ASP A 129 -20.73 17.51 -2.19
N ARG A 130 -19.45 17.69 -2.56
CA ARG A 130 -19.03 17.70 -3.98
C ARG A 130 -18.98 16.29 -4.53
N PRO A 131 -19.43 16.09 -5.79
CA PRO A 131 -19.25 14.81 -6.46
C PRO A 131 -17.77 14.55 -6.74
N VAL A 132 -17.30 13.33 -6.47
CA VAL A 132 -15.88 12.94 -6.67
C VAL A 132 -15.45 13.09 -8.13
N THR A 133 -16.38 12.97 -9.08
CA THR A 133 -16.13 13.20 -10.51
C THR A 133 -15.79 14.65 -10.86
N ALA A 134 -16.11 15.62 -10.01
CA ALA A 134 -15.83 17.05 -10.19
C ALA A 134 -14.53 17.51 -9.48
N LEU A 135 -13.81 16.60 -8.84
CA LEU A 135 -12.58 16.88 -8.11
C LEU A 135 -11.36 16.84 -9.05
N SER A 136 -10.33 17.63 -8.68
CA SER A 136 -8.99 17.48 -9.27
C SER A 136 -8.39 16.10 -8.99
N GLY A 137 -7.35 15.71 -9.73
CA GLY A 137 -6.66 14.42 -9.52
C GLY A 137 -6.14 14.26 -8.09
N GLY A 138 -5.49 15.29 -7.54
CA GLY A 138 -4.97 15.26 -6.17
C GLY A 138 -6.06 15.24 -5.10
N GLU A 139 -7.17 15.99 -5.27
CA GLU A 139 -8.32 15.91 -4.36
C GLU A 139 -8.94 14.51 -4.36
N ARG A 140 -9.11 13.92 -5.56
CA ARG A 140 -9.64 12.58 -5.72
C ARG A 140 -8.73 11.52 -5.08
N ALA A 141 -7.41 11.62 -5.26
CA ALA A 141 -6.45 10.73 -4.62
C ALA A 141 -6.56 10.80 -3.07
N ARG A 142 -6.71 12.01 -2.50
CA ARG A 142 -6.95 12.20 -1.06
C ARG A 142 -8.25 11.55 -0.59
N VAL A 143 -9.33 11.64 -1.38
CA VAL A 143 -10.62 10.99 -1.05
C VAL A 143 -10.49 9.47 -1.05
N HIS A 144 -9.80 8.87 -2.04
CA HIS A 144 -9.57 7.43 -2.07
C HIS A 144 -8.67 6.95 -0.92
N LEU A 145 -7.63 7.73 -0.57
CA LEU A 145 -6.81 7.45 0.60
C LEU A 145 -7.65 7.51 1.88
N ALA A 146 -8.46 8.56 2.06
CA ALA A 146 -9.36 8.71 3.20
C ALA A 146 -10.32 7.53 3.33
N ARG A 147 -10.94 7.07 2.22
CA ARG A 147 -11.78 5.86 2.18
C ARG A 147 -11.06 4.63 2.71
N VAL A 148 -9.82 4.40 2.26
CA VAL A 148 -9.01 3.24 2.66
C VAL A 148 -8.62 3.33 4.13
N LEU A 149 -8.28 4.52 4.62
CA LEU A 149 -7.92 4.74 6.02
C LEU A 149 -9.15 4.65 6.96
N ALA A 150 -10.34 5.07 6.51
CA ALA A 150 -11.59 4.90 7.25
C ALA A 150 -11.92 3.42 7.50
N GLN A 151 -11.43 2.52 6.68
CA GLN A 151 -11.61 1.08 6.87
C GLN A 151 -10.97 0.58 8.18
N ARG A 152 -9.91 1.22 8.68
CA ARG A 152 -9.19 0.85 9.93
C ARG A 152 -8.78 -0.63 9.96
N ALA A 153 -8.45 -1.18 8.83
CA ALA A 153 -7.89 -2.52 8.75
C ALA A 153 -6.42 -2.52 9.22
N PRO A 154 -5.97 -3.56 9.95
CA PRO A 154 -4.61 -3.62 10.50
C PRO A 154 -3.51 -3.87 9.45
N VAL A 155 -3.87 -4.23 8.22
CA VAL A 155 -2.95 -4.33 7.08
C VAL A 155 -3.37 -3.33 6.01
N LEU A 156 -2.42 -2.49 5.60
CA LEU A 156 -2.62 -1.47 4.56
C LEU A 156 -1.76 -1.79 3.35
N LEU A 157 -2.39 -1.95 2.20
CA LEU A 157 -1.74 -2.21 0.91
C LEU A 157 -1.91 -0.97 0.02
N LEU A 158 -0.81 -0.37 -0.43
CA LEU A 158 -0.80 0.87 -1.20
C LEU A 158 -0.11 0.65 -2.54
N ASP A 159 -0.85 0.71 -3.65
CA ASP A 159 -0.32 0.60 -5.00
C ASP A 159 -0.23 2.00 -5.63
N GLU A 160 0.99 2.53 -5.77
CA GLU A 160 1.29 3.83 -6.39
C GLU A 160 0.42 4.98 -5.86
N ALA A 161 0.20 5.01 -4.55
CA ALA A 161 -0.68 5.97 -3.88
C ALA A 161 -0.26 7.44 -4.05
N ASP A 162 0.94 7.70 -4.52
CA ASP A 162 1.55 9.03 -4.72
C ASP A 162 1.51 9.53 -6.17
N ALA A 163 1.10 8.71 -7.13
CA ALA A 163 1.19 9.01 -8.56
C ALA A 163 0.47 10.31 -9.00
N ALA A 164 -0.61 10.69 -8.32
CA ALA A 164 -1.39 11.90 -8.63
C ALA A 164 -1.19 13.04 -7.62
N LEU A 165 -0.25 12.91 -6.67
CA LEU A 165 -0.05 13.85 -5.58
C LEU A 165 1.11 14.81 -5.87
N ASP A 166 0.91 16.08 -5.56
CA ASP A 166 1.98 17.07 -5.46
C ASP A 166 2.82 16.86 -4.18
N LEU A 167 3.85 17.67 -3.99
CA LEU A 167 4.74 17.57 -2.82
C LEU A 167 3.98 17.67 -1.48
N ALA A 168 2.97 18.53 -1.41
CA ALA A 168 2.16 18.67 -0.20
C ALA A 168 1.31 17.42 0.05
N GLY A 169 0.69 16.87 -0.99
CA GLY A 169 -0.06 15.62 -0.97
C GLY A 169 0.82 14.42 -0.59
N GLN A 170 2.03 14.34 -1.12
CA GLN A 170 3.00 13.30 -0.75
C GLN A 170 3.42 13.39 0.72
N ALA A 171 3.72 14.59 1.22
CA ALA A 171 4.02 14.79 2.64
C ALA A 171 2.86 14.38 3.55
N HIS A 172 1.62 14.65 3.11
CA HIS A 172 0.41 14.25 3.82
C HIS A 172 0.22 12.72 3.84
N LEU A 173 0.45 12.06 2.70
CA LEU A 173 0.44 10.60 2.59
C LEU A 173 1.51 9.97 3.51
N ASP A 174 2.74 10.50 3.51
CA ASP A 174 3.83 10.01 4.38
C ASP A 174 3.48 10.14 5.86
N ALA A 175 2.88 11.27 6.26
CA ALA A 175 2.41 11.47 7.62
C ALA A 175 1.31 10.46 8.00
N ALA A 176 0.38 10.17 7.09
CA ALA A 176 -0.66 9.16 7.30
C ALA A 176 -0.06 7.75 7.46
N ILE A 177 0.90 7.38 6.60
CA ILE A 177 1.60 6.09 6.68
C ILE A 177 2.32 5.96 8.03
N ARG A 178 3.08 6.99 8.46
CA ARG A 178 3.76 6.96 9.76
C ARG A 178 2.78 6.82 10.93
N ARG A 179 1.67 7.58 10.92
CA ARG A 179 0.64 7.44 11.98
C ARG A 179 0.08 6.03 12.06
N ARG A 180 -0.21 5.39 10.92
CA ARG A 180 -0.74 4.02 10.87
C ARG A 180 0.31 3.00 11.33
N ARG A 181 1.58 3.15 10.92
CA ARG A 181 2.70 2.34 11.40
C ARG A 181 2.83 2.45 12.92
N ASP A 182 2.83 3.68 13.45
CA ASP A 182 3.01 3.94 14.89
C ASP A 182 1.81 3.42 15.72
N ALA A 183 0.63 3.29 15.09
CA ALA A 183 -0.54 2.63 15.66
C ALA A 183 -0.45 1.09 15.62
N GLY A 184 0.60 0.52 15.01
CA GLY A 184 0.85 -0.92 14.96
C GLY A 184 0.31 -1.62 13.69
N ASP A 185 -0.05 -0.89 12.66
CA ASP A 185 -0.45 -1.50 11.39
C ASP A 185 0.76 -2.01 10.59
N ALA A 186 0.54 -3.06 9.81
CA ALA A 186 1.49 -3.52 8.80
C ALA A 186 1.16 -2.85 7.46
N ILE A 187 2.16 -2.24 6.82
CA ILE A 187 1.95 -1.46 5.61
C ILE A 187 2.84 -2.00 4.50
N VAL A 188 2.25 -2.36 3.36
CA VAL A 188 3.00 -2.67 2.12
C VAL A 188 2.77 -1.52 1.15
N ILE A 189 3.85 -0.91 0.68
CA ILE A 189 3.81 0.21 -0.26
C ILE A 189 4.55 -0.12 -1.55
N VAL A 190 3.89 0.06 -2.68
CA VAL A 190 4.48 0.07 -4.02
C VAL A 190 4.59 1.52 -4.49
N GLY A 191 5.72 1.88 -5.08
CA GLY A 191 5.94 3.22 -5.63
C GLY A 191 7.16 3.29 -6.52
N HIS A 192 7.36 4.42 -7.17
CA HIS A 192 8.46 4.65 -8.11
C HIS A 192 9.56 5.57 -7.56
N ASP A 193 9.27 6.38 -6.55
CA ASP A 193 10.28 7.22 -5.89
C ASP A 193 11.08 6.41 -4.88
N LEU A 194 12.21 5.88 -5.33
CA LEU A 194 13.11 5.05 -4.52
C LEU A 194 13.65 5.81 -3.31
N GLY A 195 13.93 7.11 -3.46
CA GLY A 195 14.45 7.93 -2.37
C GLY A 195 13.43 8.11 -1.24
N ARG A 196 12.18 8.37 -1.62
CA ARG A 196 11.06 8.44 -0.68
C ARG A 196 10.81 7.10 0.00
N LEU A 197 10.76 6.01 -0.76
CA LEU A 197 10.56 4.67 -0.22
C LEU A 197 11.69 4.27 0.74
N ALA A 198 12.96 4.57 0.41
CA ALA A 198 14.09 4.31 1.29
C ALA A 198 14.04 5.11 2.61
N ALA A 199 13.40 6.30 2.60
CA ALA A 199 13.22 7.13 3.79
C ALA A 199 12.00 6.75 4.65
N LEU A 200 11.04 6.04 4.08
CA LEU A 200 9.76 5.72 4.71
C LEU A 200 9.70 4.28 5.21
N ALA A 201 10.31 3.34 4.48
CA ALA A 201 10.21 1.92 4.74
C ALA A 201 11.25 1.41 5.73
N ASP A 202 10.84 0.50 6.60
CA ASP A 202 11.70 -0.24 7.53
C ASP A 202 12.39 -1.40 6.80
N SER A 203 11.65 -2.07 5.91
CA SER A 203 12.13 -3.20 5.12
C SER A 203 11.72 -3.07 3.65
N ALA A 204 12.34 -3.84 2.77
CA ALA A 204 12.03 -3.84 1.35
C ALA A 204 12.18 -5.22 0.70
N THR A 205 11.42 -5.44 -0.37
CA THR A 205 11.63 -6.52 -1.33
C THR A 205 11.84 -5.92 -2.71
N LEU A 206 12.97 -6.26 -3.34
CA LEU A 206 13.28 -5.90 -4.71
C LEU A 206 12.88 -7.05 -5.64
N LEU A 207 11.81 -6.86 -6.39
CA LEU A 207 11.32 -7.83 -7.38
C LEU A 207 11.93 -7.55 -8.76
N ALA A 208 12.36 -8.60 -9.44
CA ALA A 208 12.66 -8.54 -10.86
C ALA A 208 12.30 -9.88 -11.53
N ARG A 209 11.70 -9.81 -12.71
CA ARG A 209 11.32 -10.98 -13.53
C ARG A 209 10.49 -12.01 -12.74
N GLY A 210 9.59 -11.54 -11.89
CA GLY A 210 8.70 -12.39 -11.10
C GLY A 210 9.30 -12.99 -9.83
N SER A 211 10.56 -12.73 -9.51
CA SER A 211 11.24 -13.30 -8.34
C SER A 211 11.80 -12.22 -7.42
N ALA A 212 11.96 -12.52 -6.13
CA ALA A 212 12.62 -11.65 -5.17
C ALA A 212 14.14 -11.73 -5.35
N MET A 213 14.74 -10.65 -5.85
CA MET A 213 16.21 -10.56 -6.04
C MET A 213 16.96 -10.17 -4.76
N ALA A 214 16.34 -9.37 -3.92
CA ALA A 214 16.88 -8.95 -2.63
C ALA A 214 15.72 -8.67 -1.67
N GLN A 215 15.94 -8.95 -0.40
CA GLN A 215 14.98 -8.71 0.68
C GLN A 215 15.73 -8.50 1.99
N GLY A 216 15.25 -7.57 2.82
CA GLY A 216 15.86 -7.24 4.11
C GLY A 216 15.47 -5.84 4.56
N SER A 217 16.30 -5.21 5.40
CA SER A 217 16.09 -3.78 5.72
C SER A 217 16.10 -2.94 4.44
N ALA A 218 15.37 -1.82 4.44
CA ALA A 218 15.29 -0.96 3.26
C ALA A 218 16.69 -0.49 2.79
N SER A 219 17.57 -0.17 3.74
CA SER A 219 18.95 0.28 3.46
C SER A 219 19.84 -0.80 2.86
N GLU A 220 19.67 -2.06 3.24
CA GLU A 220 20.45 -3.19 2.68
C GLU A 220 19.92 -3.65 1.34
N THR A 221 18.61 -3.51 1.10
CA THR A 221 17.93 -3.95 -0.11
C THR A 221 18.02 -2.93 -1.24
N LEU A 222 17.84 -1.64 -0.94
CA LEU A 222 17.81 -0.55 -1.91
C LEU A 222 19.22 0.03 -2.13
N THR A 223 20.14 -0.79 -2.60
CA THR A 223 21.50 -0.38 -2.93
C THR A 223 21.66 -0.12 -4.42
N ALA A 224 22.59 0.78 -4.81
CA ALA A 224 22.91 1.05 -6.22
C ALA A 224 23.18 -0.24 -7.00
N GLN A 225 23.94 -1.18 -6.41
CA GLN A 225 24.27 -2.46 -7.05
C GLN A 225 23.04 -3.35 -7.27
N ALA A 226 22.15 -3.47 -6.27
CA ALA A 226 20.95 -4.28 -6.38
C ALA A 226 19.98 -3.69 -7.43
N LEU A 227 19.80 -2.37 -7.39
CA LEU A 227 18.97 -1.64 -8.34
C LEU A 227 19.53 -1.73 -9.78
N THR A 228 20.85 -1.56 -9.98
CA THR A 228 21.48 -1.77 -11.30
C THR A 228 21.16 -3.15 -11.88
N ARG A 229 21.28 -4.20 -11.06
CA ARG A 229 20.94 -5.56 -11.50
C ARG A 229 19.47 -5.76 -11.84
N ALA A 230 18.59 -5.18 -11.01
CA ALA A 230 17.15 -5.34 -11.19
C ALA A 230 16.61 -4.56 -12.39
N TYR A 231 17.08 -3.32 -12.56
CA TYR A 231 16.61 -2.41 -13.62
C TYR A 231 17.37 -2.59 -14.94
N GLY A 232 18.56 -3.23 -14.92
CA GLY A 232 19.36 -3.45 -16.11
C GLY A 232 20.05 -2.19 -16.65
N VAL A 233 20.10 -1.10 -15.87
CA VAL A 233 20.78 0.16 -16.19
C VAL A 233 21.66 0.57 -15.01
N PRO A 234 22.83 1.21 -15.23
CA PRO A 234 23.64 1.71 -14.14
C PRO A 234 22.86 2.67 -13.25
N VAL A 235 22.82 2.39 -11.95
CA VAL A 235 22.18 3.24 -10.95
C VAL A 235 23.25 3.72 -9.98
N SER A 236 23.29 5.04 -9.78
CA SER A 236 24.10 5.68 -8.75
C SER A 236 23.23 6.12 -7.59
N MET A 237 23.83 6.20 -6.42
CA MET A 237 23.17 6.59 -5.17
C MET A 237 24.04 7.60 -4.42
N SER A 238 23.42 8.64 -3.88
CA SER A 238 24.02 9.48 -2.86
C SER A 238 23.13 9.55 -1.62
N ALA A 239 23.75 9.82 -0.48
CA ALA A 239 23.04 10.04 0.77
C ALA A 239 23.40 11.43 1.31
N THR A 240 22.41 12.27 1.58
CA THR A 240 22.61 13.60 2.16
C THR A 240 21.57 13.83 3.25
N GLN A 241 21.99 14.18 4.43
CA GLN A 241 21.13 14.42 5.60
C GLN A 241 20.15 13.28 5.90
N GLY A 242 20.61 12.01 5.75
CA GLY A 242 19.79 10.82 5.99
C GLY A 242 18.77 10.51 4.89
N ARG A 243 18.79 11.22 3.77
CA ARG A 243 17.96 10.95 2.59
C ARG A 243 18.80 10.31 1.50
N HIS A 244 18.23 9.31 0.81
CA HIS A 244 18.83 8.65 -0.34
C HIS A 244 18.27 9.22 -1.63
N PHE A 245 19.16 9.47 -2.57
CA PHE A 245 18.84 9.90 -3.94
C PHE A 245 19.37 8.87 -4.90
N PHE A 246 18.54 8.46 -5.83
CA PHE A 246 18.87 7.46 -6.84
C PHE A 246 18.70 8.07 -8.24
N TRP A 247 19.63 7.81 -9.15
CA TRP A 247 19.53 8.22 -10.55
C TRP A 247 20.19 7.19 -11.45
N SER A 248 19.76 7.09 -12.70
CA SER A 248 20.42 6.32 -13.73
C SER A 248 21.52 7.16 -14.37
N GLU A 249 22.70 6.55 -14.53
CA GLU A 249 23.74 7.10 -15.39
C GLU A 249 23.35 6.81 -16.84
N GLY A 250 23.08 7.86 -17.62
CA GLY A 250 22.66 7.81 -19.03
C GLY A 250 23.75 7.30 -19.98
#